data_c785aa7546e82d4424c9e5620fb6a635
#
_entry.id   c785aa7546e82d4424c9e5620fb6a635
#
_cell.length_a   1.000
_cell.length_b   1.000
_cell.length_c   1.000
_cell.angle_alpha   90.00
_cell.angle_beta   90.00
_cell.angle_gamma   90.00
#
_symmetry.space_group_name_H-M   'P 1'
#
loop_
_entity.id
_entity.type
_entity.pdbx_description
1 polymer ?
#
loop_
_entity_poly.entity_id
_entity_poly.type
_entity_poly.pdbx_seq_one_letter_code
_entity_poly.pdbx_strand_id
1 'polypeptide(L)'
;MNKQYSDDLHSLSHTKWSCKYHIVFAPKYRRRAFYEARRVEVGAILRQLCEWKGVNIIEAEVCIDHVHMLVEIPPKYSVSGFMGFLKGKSSQMIYERWANARYKYRHREFWCRGYYVGTVGKNTKRIKNYIANQLKEDQESEQLTLDLEDPFKKGKGKN
;
A
#
# COMPACT_ATOMS: atom_id res chain seq x y z
N MET A 1 26.48 1.77 -20.03
CA MET A 1 25.50 1.67 -18.91
C MET A 1 24.23 2.35 -19.34
N ASN A 2 23.13 1.63 -19.33
CA ASN A 2 21.83 2.22 -19.64
C ASN A 2 21.48 3.28 -18.59
N LYS A 3 21.19 4.49 -19.04
CA LYS A 3 20.82 5.65 -18.20
C LYS A 3 19.68 5.34 -17.21
N GLN A 4 18.83 4.37 -17.55
CA GLN A 4 17.69 3.92 -16.75
C GLN A 4 18.11 3.10 -15.51
N TYR A 5 19.32 2.55 -15.52
CA TYR A 5 19.83 1.75 -14.38
C TYR A 5 20.48 2.61 -13.29
N SER A 6 20.92 3.82 -13.65
CA SER A 6 21.55 4.74 -12.70
C SER A 6 20.55 5.54 -11.87
N ASP A 7 19.34 5.76 -12.39
CA ASP A 7 18.33 6.55 -11.70
C ASP A 7 17.61 5.77 -10.58
N ASP A 8 17.72 4.45 -10.60
CA ASP A 8 17.09 3.56 -9.61
C ASP A 8 17.99 3.27 -8.38
N LEU A 9 19.22 3.75 -8.38
CA LEU A 9 20.17 3.49 -7.30
C LEU A 9 20.22 4.66 -6.31
N HIS A 10 19.89 4.37 -5.07
CA HIS A 10 20.03 5.30 -3.97
C HIS A 10 21.38 5.16 -3.28
N SER A 11 21.86 6.24 -2.69
CA SER A 11 23.11 6.26 -1.95
C SER A 11 22.87 6.53 -0.47
N LEU A 12 23.39 5.65 0.38
CA LEU A 12 23.41 5.80 1.81
C LEU A 12 24.87 5.75 2.28
N SER A 13 25.47 6.92 2.58
CA SER A 13 26.88 7.02 2.92
C SER A 13 27.77 6.35 1.84
N HIS A 14 28.36 5.18 2.12
CA HIS A 14 29.16 4.42 1.17
C HIS A 14 28.42 3.25 0.50
N THR A 15 27.11 3.18 0.69
CA THR A 15 26.28 2.08 0.20
C THR A 15 25.27 2.58 -0.83
N LYS A 16 25.23 1.93 -1.97
CA LYS A 16 24.16 2.10 -2.96
C LYS A 16 23.09 1.04 -2.73
N TRP A 17 21.82 1.41 -2.88
CA TRP A 17 20.73 0.48 -2.65
C TRP A 17 19.55 0.73 -3.60
N SER A 18 18.81 -0.34 -3.83
CA SER A 18 17.54 -0.33 -4.56
C SER A 18 16.64 -1.41 -3.96
N CYS A 19 15.81 -1.01 -3.01
CA CYS A 19 14.94 -1.90 -2.25
C CYS A 19 13.49 -1.56 -2.53
N LYS A 20 12.92 -2.19 -3.54
CA LYS A 20 11.55 -1.96 -4.01
C LYS A 20 10.63 -3.09 -3.58
N TYR A 21 9.47 -2.72 -3.08
CA TYR A 21 8.47 -3.66 -2.61
C TYR A 21 7.08 -3.28 -3.13
N HIS A 22 6.33 -4.30 -3.54
CA HIS A 22 4.90 -4.20 -3.74
C HIS A 22 4.21 -4.63 -2.46
N ILE A 23 3.42 -3.74 -1.87
CA ILE A 23 2.74 -3.96 -0.60
C ILE A 23 1.24 -3.79 -0.80
N VAL A 24 0.46 -4.70 -0.23
CA VAL A 24 -1.01 -4.63 -0.23
C VAL A 24 -1.51 -4.80 1.19
N PHE A 25 -2.39 -3.92 1.64
CA PHE A 25 -3.01 -4.00 2.94
C PHE A 25 -4.44 -3.45 2.91
N ALA A 26 -5.25 -3.85 3.88
CA ALA A 26 -6.69 -3.59 3.86
C ALA A 26 -7.22 -3.17 5.21
N PRO A 27 -8.35 -2.43 5.24
CA PRO A 27 -9.10 -2.18 6.46
C PRO A 27 -9.55 -3.49 7.12
N LYS A 28 -9.73 -3.46 8.44
CA LYS A 28 -10.22 -4.59 9.21
C LYS A 28 -11.54 -5.11 8.63
N TYR A 29 -11.63 -6.43 8.48
CA TYR A 29 -12.73 -7.11 7.80
C TYR A 29 -12.86 -6.75 6.32
N ARG A 30 -11.84 -6.16 5.72
CA ARG A 30 -11.84 -5.67 4.35
C ARG A 30 -13.09 -4.84 4.03
N ARG A 31 -13.42 -3.94 4.94
CA ARG A 31 -14.57 -3.04 4.77
C ARG A 31 -14.33 -2.08 3.61
N ARG A 32 -15.38 -1.76 2.90
CA ARG A 32 -15.40 -0.72 1.87
C ARG A 32 -15.39 0.65 2.54
N ALA A 33 -14.20 1.09 2.96
CA ALA A 33 -14.02 2.28 3.79
C ALA A 33 -13.62 3.53 2.99
N PHE A 34 -13.07 3.34 1.80
CA PHE A 34 -12.43 4.41 1.02
C PHE A 34 -13.32 4.90 -0.12
N TYR A 35 -14.31 5.72 0.22
CA TYR A 35 -15.18 6.38 -0.74
C TYR A 35 -14.66 7.79 -1.04
N GLU A 36 -14.73 8.20 -2.30
CA GLU A 36 -14.59 9.61 -2.72
C GLU A 36 -13.50 10.38 -1.97
N ALA A 37 -13.88 11.37 -1.15
CA ALA A 37 -12.98 12.21 -0.38
C ALA A 37 -12.11 11.42 0.61
N ARG A 38 -12.61 10.35 1.21
CA ARG A 38 -11.84 9.50 2.13
C ARG A 38 -10.66 8.83 1.45
N ARG A 39 -10.80 8.45 0.20
CA ARG A 39 -9.71 7.89 -0.59
C ARG A 39 -8.56 8.89 -0.76
N VAL A 40 -8.88 10.13 -1.08
CA VAL A 40 -7.90 11.21 -1.20
C VAL A 40 -7.21 11.49 0.14
N GLU A 41 -7.97 11.54 1.21
CA GLU A 41 -7.46 11.78 2.57
C GLU A 41 -6.50 10.66 3.01
N VAL A 42 -6.86 9.41 2.83
CA VAL A 42 -5.99 8.27 3.16
C VAL A 42 -4.73 8.29 2.32
N GLY A 43 -4.84 8.55 1.03
CA GLY A 43 -3.68 8.72 0.15
C GLY A 43 -2.72 9.79 0.63
N ALA A 44 -3.25 10.94 1.07
CA ALA A 44 -2.45 12.04 1.62
C ALA A 44 -1.76 11.66 2.93
N ILE A 45 -2.46 10.97 3.83
CA ILE A 45 -1.91 10.47 5.09
C ILE A 45 -0.73 9.51 4.83
N LEU A 46 -0.92 8.53 3.98
CA LEU A 46 0.10 7.53 3.66
C LEU A 46 1.33 8.17 3.00
N ARG A 47 1.11 9.12 2.10
CA ARG A 47 2.20 9.88 1.47
C ARG A 47 3.01 10.65 2.52
N GLN A 48 2.37 11.36 3.41
CA GLN A 48 3.03 12.12 4.47
C GLN A 48 3.87 11.22 5.38
N LEU A 49 3.34 10.07 5.77
CA LEU A 49 4.04 9.11 6.63
C LEU A 49 5.25 8.49 5.92
N CYS A 50 5.13 8.20 4.64
CA CYS A 50 6.27 7.74 3.83
C CYS A 50 7.36 8.82 3.75
N GLU A 51 7.00 10.06 3.53
CA GLU A 51 7.95 11.19 3.52
C GLU A 51 8.70 11.32 4.83
N TRP A 52 8.02 11.19 5.97
CA TRP A 52 8.66 11.24 7.30
C TRP A 52 9.72 10.16 7.50
N LYS A 53 9.58 9.02 6.86
CA LYS A 53 10.53 7.91 6.93
C LYS A 53 11.52 7.87 5.76
N GLY A 54 11.45 8.81 4.84
CA GLY A 54 12.29 8.78 3.65
C GLY A 54 11.98 7.58 2.73
N VAL A 55 10.77 7.07 2.80
CA VAL A 55 10.27 6.01 1.91
C VAL A 55 9.69 6.67 0.66
N ASN A 56 10.21 6.30 -0.50
CA ASN A 56 9.74 6.82 -1.77
C ASN A 56 8.57 5.99 -2.29
N ILE A 57 7.46 6.65 -2.63
CA ILE A 57 6.32 6.03 -3.30
C ILE A 57 6.53 6.14 -4.81
N ILE A 58 6.71 5.01 -5.48
CA ILE A 58 6.84 4.96 -6.94
C ILE A 58 5.45 5.01 -7.58
N GLU A 59 4.52 4.23 -7.05
CA GLU A 59 3.12 4.18 -7.45
C GLU A 59 2.27 3.74 -6.27
N ALA A 60 1.05 4.25 -6.14
CA ALA A 60 0.11 3.81 -5.13
C ALA A 60 -1.33 4.05 -5.59
N GLU A 61 -2.21 3.15 -5.22
CA GLU A 61 -3.65 3.27 -5.41
C GLU A 61 -4.39 2.90 -4.13
N VAL A 62 -5.31 3.76 -3.76
CA VAL A 62 -6.29 3.48 -2.69
C VAL A 62 -7.56 3.00 -3.36
N CYS A 63 -7.79 1.69 -3.32
CA CYS A 63 -9.02 1.07 -3.78
C CYS A 63 -10.09 1.16 -2.67
N ILE A 64 -11.32 0.80 -2.96
CA ILE A 64 -12.43 0.98 -2.01
C ILE A 64 -12.24 0.20 -0.70
N ASP A 65 -11.58 -0.95 -0.74
CA ASP A 65 -11.42 -1.87 0.38
C ASP A 65 -9.96 -2.32 0.63
N HIS A 66 -9.00 -1.74 -0.08
CA HIS A 66 -7.58 -2.06 0.08
C HIS A 66 -6.69 -0.98 -0.52
N VAL A 67 -5.41 -1.08 -0.21
CA VAL A 67 -4.35 -0.18 -0.73
C VAL A 67 -3.27 -1.00 -1.38
N HIS A 68 -2.88 -0.61 -2.58
CA HIS A 68 -1.67 -1.08 -3.27
C HIS A 68 -0.60 0.00 -3.24
N MET A 69 0.62 -0.36 -2.88
CA MET A 69 1.76 0.55 -2.91
C MET A 69 2.99 -0.13 -3.50
N LEU A 70 3.64 0.56 -4.42
CA LEU A 70 4.99 0.24 -4.85
C LEU A 70 5.93 1.28 -4.23
N VAL A 71 6.78 0.84 -3.32
CA VAL A 71 7.62 1.71 -2.50
C VAL A 71 9.08 1.29 -2.51
N GLU A 72 9.96 2.27 -2.30
CA GLU A 72 11.38 2.04 -2.03
C GLU A 72 11.63 2.34 -0.55
N ILE A 73 12.02 1.30 0.18
CA ILE A 73 12.30 1.40 1.62
C ILE A 73 13.81 1.40 1.84
N PRO A 74 14.37 2.43 2.50
CA PRO A 74 15.79 2.42 2.85
C PRO A 74 16.18 1.17 3.64
N PRO A 75 17.37 0.59 3.40
CA PRO A 75 17.78 -0.67 4.04
C PRO A 75 17.95 -0.57 5.55
N LYS A 76 18.01 0.63 6.11
CA LYS A 76 18.00 0.86 7.57
C LYS A 76 16.70 0.47 8.25
N TYR A 77 15.60 0.32 7.49
CA TYR A 77 14.30 -0.13 8.01
C TYR A 77 14.00 -1.55 7.56
N SER A 78 13.46 -2.36 8.45
CA SER A 78 12.79 -3.59 8.05
C SER A 78 11.41 -3.26 7.47
N VAL A 79 10.93 -4.11 6.57
CA VAL A 79 9.56 -3.97 6.03
C VAL A 79 8.54 -4.02 7.15
N SER A 80 8.68 -4.96 8.08
CA SER A 80 7.76 -5.11 9.21
C SER A 80 7.78 -3.89 10.15
N GLY A 81 8.94 -3.32 10.42
CA GLY A 81 9.06 -2.10 11.21
C GLY A 81 8.38 -0.91 10.54
N PHE A 82 8.63 -0.74 9.24
CA PHE A 82 7.98 0.32 8.46
C PHE A 82 6.45 0.13 8.41
N MET A 83 5.96 -1.09 8.15
CA MET A 83 4.52 -1.37 8.11
C MET A 83 3.85 -1.19 9.45
N GLY A 84 4.51 -1.53 10.56
CA GLY A 84 4.03 -1.25 11.90
C GLY A 84 3.84 0.25 12.15
N PHE A 85 4.81 1.04 11.75
CA PHE A 85 4.72 2.50 11.79
C PHE A 85 3.60 3.03 10.90
N LEU A 86 3.57 2.63 9.62
CA LEU A 86 2.61 3.12 8.62
C LEU A 86 1.17 2.82 9.05
N LYS A 87 0.90 1.57 9.44
CA LYS A 87 -0.44 1.14 9.87
C LYS A 87 -0.85 1.78 11.20
N GLY A 88 0.04 1.85 12.17
CA GLY A 88 -0.24 2.43 13.48
C GLY A 88 -0.51 3.93 13.43
N LYS A 89 0.35 4.68 12.77
CA LYS A 89 0.18 6.14 12.64
C LYS A 89 -0.99 6.51 11.74
N SER A 90 -1.17 5.82 10.63
CA SER A 90 -2.31 6.09 9.74
C SER A 90 -3.64 5.78 10.43
N SER A 91 -3.74 4.70 11.20
CA SER A 91 -4.94 4.42 12.02
C SER A 91 -5.26 5.58 12.95
N GLN A 92 -4.29 6.08 13.67
CA GLN A 92 -4.45 7.21 14.59
C GLN A 92 -4.95 8.46 13.86
N MET A 93 -4.34 8.81 12.72
CA MET A 93 -4.70 9.98 11.92
C MET A 93 -6.08 9.85 11.30
N ILE A 94 -6.47 8.64 10.86
CA ILE A 94 -7.81 8.35 10.35
C ILE A 94 -8.86 8.55 11.43
N TYR A 95 -8.63 8.04 12.65
CA TYR A 95 -9.56 8.22 13.77
C TYR A 95 -9.70 9.67 14.22
N GLU A 96 -8.66 10.47 14.10
CA GLU A 96 -8.72 11.89 14.39
C GLU A 96 -9.56 12.65 13.36
N ARG A 97 -9.48 12.26 12.09
CA ARG A 97 -10.20 12.91 10.99
C ARG A 97 -11.64 12.41 10.84
N TRP A 98 -11.87 11.12 11.07
CA TRP A 98 -13.19 10.49 10.88
C TRP A 98 -13.79 10.11 12.23
N ALA A 99 -14.55 11.03 12.83
CA ALA A 99 -15.14 10.84 14.15
C ALA A 99 -15.95 9.54 14.28
N ASN A 100 -16.67 9.14 13.22
CA ASN A 100 -17.47 7.92 13.21
C ASN A 100 -16.66 6.62 13.09
N ALA A 101 -15.41 6.69 12.66
CA ALA A 101 -14.55 5.50 12.53
C ALA A 101 -14.25 4.86 13.89
N ARG A 102 -14.16 5.63 14.96
CA ARG A 102 -13.95 5.13 16.32
C ARG A 102 -15.00 4.11 16.76
N TYR A 103 -16.24 4.30 16.36
CA TYR A 103 -17.35 3.44 16.73
C TYR A 103 -17.43 2.16 15.89
N LYS A 104 -16.95 2.22 14.65
CA LYS A 104 -16.95 1.09 13.72
C LYS A 104 -15.80 0.11 13.98
N TYR A 105 -14.66 0.61 14.44
CA TYR A 105 -13.45 -0.16 14.65
C TYR A 105 -13.10 -0.18 16.13
N ARG A 106 -13.68 -1.11 16.87
CA ARG A 106 -13.35 -1.35 18.26
C ARG A 106 -11.85 -1.62 18.40
N HIS A 107 -11.24 -1.17 19.47
CA HIS A 107 -9.81 -1.33 19.81
C HIS A 107 -8.83 -0.48 18.97
N ARG A 108 -9.29 0.54 18.28
CA ARG A 108 -8.45 1.48 17.51
C ARG A 108 -7.56 0.84 16.43
N GLU A 109 -7.91 -0.35 15.98
CA GLU A 109 -7.25 -1.01 14.86
C GLU A 109 -8.05 -0.80 13.59
N PHE A 110 -7.64 0.15 12.78
CA PHE A 110 -8.30 0.42 11.50
C PHE A 110 -8.00 -0.66 10.47
N TRP A 111 -6.73 -1.10 10.43
CA TRP A 111 -6.23 -2.06 9.44
C TRP A 111 -6.36 -3.50 9.89
N CYS A 112 -6.56 -4.39 8.93
CA CYS A 112 -6.40 -5.83 9.13
C CYS A 112 -5.00 -6.16 9.65
N ARG A 113 -4.86 -7.22 10.41
CA ARG A 113 -3.54 -7.78 10.72
C ARG A 113 -2.87 -8.29 9.45
N GLY A 114 -1.57 -8.12 9.37
CA GLY A 114 -0.80 -8.56 8.23
C GLY A 114 -0.93 -7.65 7.02
N TYR A 115 -0.25 -8.05 5.98
CA TYR A 115 -0.18 -7.40 4.69
C TYR A 115 0.48 -8.36 3.70
N TYR A 116 0.28 -8.11 2.42
CA TYR A 116 1.09 -8.75 1.40
C TYR A 116 2.35 -7.91 1.13
N VAL A 117 3.49 -8.56 0.95
CA VAL A 117 4.72 -7.92 0.48
C VAL A 117 5.43 -8.83 -0.51
N GLY A 118 5.80 -8.26 -1.65
CA GLY A 118 6.64 -8.88 -2.65
C GLY A 118 7.80 -7.97 -3.01
N THR A 119 8.96 -8.54 -3.27
CA THR A 119 10.11 -7.80 -3.77
C THR A 119 9.93 -7.50 -5.25
N VAL A 120 10.39 -6.33 -5.68
CA VAL A 120 10.31 -5.87 -7.06
C VAL A 120 11.71 -5.59 -7.57
N GLY A 121 12.08 -6.24 -8.66
CA GLY A 121 13.35 -6.04 -9.34
C GLY A 121 13.20 -5.22 -10.61
N LYS A 122 13.70 -5.76 -11.72
CA LYS A 122 13.72 -5.09 -13.04
C LYS A 122 12.34 -4.87 -13.67
N ASN A 123 11.28 -5.49 -13.13
CA ASN A 123 9.90 -5.39 -13.64
C ASN A 123 9.09 -4.25 -13.02
N THR A 124 9.74 -3.22 -12.49
CA THR A 124 9.09 -2.07 -11.85
C THR A 124 7.98 -1.45 -12.70
N LYS A 125 8.22 -1.25 -13.99
CA LYS A 125 7.26 -0.67 -14.92
C LYS A 125 5.98 -1.52 -15.05
N ARG A 126 6.11 -2.84 -15.09
CA ARG A 126 4.98 -3.76 -15.18
C ARG A 126 4.11 -3.69 -13.93
N ILE A 127 4.72 -3.69 -12.76
CA ILE A 127 4.00 -3.60 -11.48
C ILE A 127 3.38 -2.22 -11.32
N LYS A 128 4.07 -1.16 -11.70
CA LYS A 128 3.55 0.20 -11.72
C LYS A 128 2.28 0.30 -12.57
N ASN A 129 2.29 -0.25 -13.77
CA ASN A 129 1.13 -0.27 -14.65
C ASN A 129 -0.02 -1.12 -14.08
N TYR A 130 0.29 -2.24 -13.46
CA TYR A 130 -0.70 -3.09 -12.80
C TYR A 130 -1.42 -2.32 -11.69
N ILE A 131 -0.69 -1.64 -10.81
CA ILE A 131 -1.27 -0.85 -9.72
C ILE A 131 -2.13 0.30 -10.27
N ALA A 132 -1.64 1.03 -11.28
CA ALA A 132 -2.38 2.12 -11.90
C ALA A 132 -3.69 1.66 -12.56
N ASN A 133 -3.75 0.43 -13.05
CA ASN A 133 -4.94 -0.14 -13.67
C ASN A 133 -5.94 -0.74 -12.69
N GLN A 134 -5.52 -1.08 -11.45
CA GLN A 134 -6.39 -1.68 -10.44
C GLN A 134 -7.64 -0.84 -10.16
N LEU A 135 -7.49 0.47 -10.08
CA LEU A 135 -8.62 1.36 -9.85
C LEU A 135 -9.64 1.33 -10.99
N LYS A 136 -9.18 1.20 -12.24
CA LYS A 136 -10.08 1.09 -13.39
C LYS A 136 -10.83 -0.23 -13.37
N GLU A 137 -10.15 -1.32 -13.06
CA GLU A 137 -10.75 -2.65 -12.95
C GLU A 137 -11.77 -2.70 -11.81
N ASP A 138 -11.48 -2.07 -10.68
CA ASP A 138 -12.41 -1.98 -9.55
C ASP A 138 -13.67 -1.16 -9.92
N GLN A 139 -13.52 -0.07 -10.67
CA GLN A 139 -14.65 0.72 -11.13
C GLN A 139 -15.51 0.00 -12.17
N GLU A 140 -14.90 -0.79 -13.04
CA GLU A 140 -15.60 -1.60 -14.02
C GLU A 140 -16.26 -2.83 -13.39
N SER A 141 -15.67 -3.38 -12.34
CA SER A 141 -16.19 -4.56 -11.63
C SER A 141 -17.29 -4.26 -10.63
N GLU A 142 -17.52 -3.00 -10.26
CA GLU A 142 -18.71 -2.62 -9.47
C GLU A 142 -20.02 -2.98 -10.19
N GLN A 143 -19.98 -3.16 -11.50
CA GLN A 143 -21.12 -3.64 -12.28
C GLN A 143 -21.22 -5.16 -12.38
N LEU A 144 -20.20 -5.87 -12.00
CA LEU A 144 -20.11 -7.33 -12.04
C LEU A 144 -19.64 -7.80 -10.67
N THR A 145 -20.55 -8.39 -9.89
CA THR A 145 -20.25 -9.09 -8.64
C THR A 145 -19.14 -10.12 -8.88
N LEU A 146 -17.88 -9.76 -8.58
CA LEU A 146 -16.75 -10.59 -8.93
C LEU A 146 -15.85 -10.93 -7.76
N ASP A 147 -15.50 -12.20 -7.76
CA ASP A 147 -14.33 -12.77 -7.12
C ASP A 147 -13.05 -12.05 -7.58
N LEU A 148 -12.86 -10.82 -7.10
CA LEU A 148 -11.54 -10.23 -7.10
C LEU A 148 -10.66 -11.16 -6.26
N GLU A 149 -9.58 -11.64 -6.84
CA GLU A 149 -8.62 -12.42 -6.09
C GLU A 149 -8.22 -11.60 -4.85
N ASP A 150 -8.79 -11.99 -3.74
CA ASP A 150 -8.49 -11.40 -2.45
C ASP A 150 -7.01 -11.68 -2.16
N PRO A 151 -6.14 -10.65 -2.12
CA PRO A 151 -4.72 -10.87 -1.86
C PRO A 151 -4.49 -11.53 -0.49
N PHE A 152 -5.52 -11.55 0.36
CA PHE A 152 -5.48 -12.18 1.68
C PHE A 152 -6.19 -13.56 1.72
N LYS A 153 -6.86 -13.99 0.65
CA LYS A 153 -7.33 -15.37 0.53
C LYS A 153 -6.21 -16.27 0.02
N LYS A 154 -5.91 -17.31 0.78
CA LYS A 154 -5.05 -18.39 0.28
C LYS A 154 -5.65 -18.91 -1.01
N GLY A 155 -4.93 -18.82 -2.10
CA GLY A 155 -5.34 -19.45 -3.35
C GLY A 155 -5.71 -20.91 -3.08
N LYS A 156 -6.92 -21.33 -3.43
CA LYS A 156 -7.25 -22.75 -3.48
C LYS A 156 -6.28 -23.38 -4.47
N GLY A 157 -5.34 -24.15 -3.94
CA GLY A 157 -4.44 -24.93 -4.78
C GLY A 157 -5.30 -25.71 -5.77
N LYS A 158 -5.04 -25.51 -7.04
CA LYS A 158 -5.55 -26.42 -8.07
C LYS A 158 -4.88 -27.75 -7.85
N ASN A 159 -5.64 -28.73 -7.38
CA ASN A 159 -5.28 -30.13 -7.52
C ASN A 159 -5.27 -30.52 -8.99
#